data_b2b62d3d474d69b6c8051730567a4450
#
_entry.id   b2b62d3d474d69b6c8051730567a4450
#
_cell.length_a   1.000
_cell.length_b   1.000
_cell.length_c   1.000
_cell.angle_alpha   90.00
_cell.angle_beta   90.00
_cell.angle_gamma   90.00
#
_symmetry.space_group_name_H-M   'P 1'
#
loop_
_entity.id
_entity.type
_entity.pdbx_description
1 polymer ?
#
loop_
_entity_poly.entity_id
_entity_poly.type
_entity_poly.pdbx_seq_one_letter_code
_entity_poly.pdbx_strand_id
1 'polypeptide(L)'
;VPTKNDVTGKAHAVEFNGDTFEVPPAEEWDIDVLEAIDENKLTHALKALLGEDQYATFRVTNKKVKDLGAFFEVAGKSVSAGNS
;
A
#
# COMPACT_ATOMS: atom_id res chain seq x y z
N VAL A 1 8.56 9.18 13.45
CA VAL A 1 8.52 8.46 14.70
C VAL A 1 7.62 7.25 14.56
N PRO A 2 8.11 6.11 14.93
CA PRO A 2 7.37 4.87 14.73
C PRO A 2 6.21 4.66 15.68
N THR A 3 6.00 5.56 16.58
CA THR A 3 5.00 5.36 17.61
C THR A 3 3.60 5.18 17.08
N LYS A 4 3.28 5.78 15.95
CA LYS A 4 1.93 5.62 15.45
C LYS A 4 1.66 4.17 15.02
N ASN A 5 2.68 3.47 14.60
CA ASN A 5 2.52 2.06 14.26
C ASN A 5 2.31 1.21 15.50
N ASP A 6 2.84 1.67 16.61
CA ASP A 6 2.66 0.96 17.86
C ASP A 6 1.29 1.19 18.45
N VAL A 7 0.72 2.35 18.16
CA VAL A 7 -0.54 2.75 18.78
C VAL A 7 -1.74 2.23 18.00
N THR A 8 -1.68 2.38 16.69
CA THR A 8 -2.79 1.93 15.84
C THR A 8 -2.49 0.53 15.36
N GLY A 9 -3.32 -0.01 14.54
CA GLY A 9 -3.06 -1.29 13.95
C GLY A 9 -1.67 -1.32 13.33
N LYS A 10 -1.00 -2.44 13.44
CA LYS A 10 0.35 -2.55 12.93
C LYS A 10 0.36 -2.61 11.42
N ALA A 11 1.35 -1.96 10.83
CA ALA A 11 1.52 -2.06 9.40
C ALA A 11 1.91 -3.49 9.03
N HIS A 12 1.46 -3.91 7.88
CA HIS A 12 1.80 -5.22 7.35
C HIS A 12 2.96 -5.09 6.39
N ALA A 13 3.92 -6.00 6.49
CA ALA A 13 5.05 -6.01 5.57
C ALA A 13 4.62 -6.75 4.31
N VAL A 14 4.64 -6.06 3.19
CA VAL A 14 4.24 -6.62 1.91
C VAL A 14 5.48 -6.69 1.04
N GLU A 15 5.86 -7.89 0.62
CA GLU A 15 7.00 -8.05 -0.27
C GLU A 15 6.53 -8.06 -1.71
N PHE A 16 7.17 -7.25 -2.52
CA PHE A 16 6.80 -7.13 -3.91
C PHE A 16 8.03 -6.80 -4.74
N ASN A 17 8.35 -7.70 -5.66
CA ASN A 17 9.48 -7.55 -6.60
C ASN A 17 10.80 -7.20 -5.91
N GLY A 18 11.04 -7.84 -4.77
CA GLY A 18 12.31 -7.70 -4.08
C GLY A 18 12.36 -6.61 -3.04
N ASP A 19 11.32 -5.79 -2.95
CA ASP A 19 11.24 -4.75 -1.94
C ASP A 19 10.17 -5.08 -0.92
N THR A 20 10.34 -4.57 0.28
CA THR A 20 9.36 -4.73 1.33
C THR A 20 8.73 -3.38 1.62
N PHE A 21 7.40 -3.35 1.61
CA PHE A 21 6.65 -2.12 1.86
C PHE A 21 5.79 -2.30 3.09
N GLU A 22 5.63 -1.24 3.85
CA GLU A 22 4.75 -1.27 5.02
C GLU A 22 3.41 -0.70 4.62
N VAL A 23 2.38 -1.51 4.78
CA VAL A 23 1.02 -1.15 4.38
C VAL A 23 0.13 -1.21 5.61
N PRO A 24 -0.60 -0.15 5.94
CA PRO A 24 -1.48 -0.19 7.10
C PRO A 24 -2.62 -1.18 6.88
N PRO A 25 -3.25 -1.64 7.96
CA PRO A 25 -4.42 -2.52 7.81
C PRO A 25 -5.51 -1.79 7.05
N ALA A 26 -6.33 -2.56 6.35
CA ALA A 26 -7.32 -1.99 5.45
C ALA A 26 -8.24 -0.99 6.13
N GLU A 27 -8.56 -1.22 7.38
CA GLU A 27 -9.47 -0.32 8.11
C GLU A 27 -8.83 1.03 8.39
N GLU A 28 -7.52 1.11 8.28
CA GLU A 28 -6.80 2.37 8.51
C GLU A 28 -6.52 3.13 7.21
N TRP A 29 -6.91 2.59 6.08
CA TRP A 29 -6.69 3.26 4.82
C TRP A 29 -7.55 4.51 4.74
N ASP A 30 -7.00 5.57 4.18
CA ASP A 30 -7.78 6.77 3.93
C ASP A 30 -8.84 6.49 2.88
N ILE A 31 -9.97 7.14 3.05
CA ILE A 31 -11.03 7.04 2.05
C ILE A 31 -10.51 7.51 0.70
N ASP A 32 -9.58 8.46 0.70
CA ASP A 32 -8.99 8.94 -0.54
C ASP A 32 -8.37 7.81 -1.35
N VAL A 33 -7.81 6.81 -0.67
CA VAL A 33 -7.23 5.66 -1.36
C VAL A 33 -8.32 4.91 -2.12
N LEU A 34 -9.44 4.66 -1.44
CA LEU A 34 -10.53 3.93 -2.06
C LEU A 34 -11.14 4.71 -3.20
N GLU A 35 -11.31 6.00 -3.03
CA GLU A 35 -11.86 6.84 -4.10
C GLU A 35 -10.96 6.85 -5.31
N ALA A 36 -9.66 6.92 -5.07
CA ALA A 36 -8.71 6.90 -6.18
C ALA A 36 -8.75 5.58 -6.93
N ILE A 37 -8.90 4.47 -6.19
CA ILE A 37 -9.01 3.16 -6.83
C ILE A 37 -10.28 3.10 -7.66
N ASP A 38 -11.39 3.59 -7.11
CA ASP A 38 -12.66 3.62 -7.82
C ASP A 38 -12.59 4.40 -9.11
N GLU A 39 -11.84 5.49 -9.09
CA GLU A 39 -11.68 6.34 -10.25
C GLU A 39 -10.55 5.88 -11.16
N ASN A 40 -9.98 4.74 -10.84
CA ASN A 40 -8.88 4.17 -11.61
C ASN A 40 -7.64 5.05 -11.63
N LYS A 41 -7.45 5.81 -10.55
CA LYS A 41 -6.27 6.65 -10.37
C LYS A 41 -5.29 5.93 -9.47
N LEU A 42 -4.72 4.86 -9.99
CA LEU A 42 -3.92 3.95 -9.16
C LEU A 42 -2.65 4.58 -8.64
N THR A 43 -2.05 5.49 -9.39
CA THR A 43 -0.84 6.15 -8.90
C THR A 43 -1.15 7.02 -7.69
N HIS A 44 -2.28 7.73 -7.73
CA HIS A 44 -2.70 8.53 -6.59
C HIS A 44 -3.00 7.65 -5.38
N ALA A 45 -3.69 6.55 -5.63
CA ALA A 45 -4.02 5.63 -4.55
C ALA A 45 -2.77 5.06 -3.91
N LEU A 46 -1.82 4.65 -4.72
CA LEU A 46 -0.60 4.06 -4.20
C LEU A 46 0.22 5.07 -3.43
N LYS A 47 0.32 6.27 -3.94
CA LYS A 47 1.08 7.31 -3.26
C LYS A 47 0.45 7.66 -1.90
N ALA A 48 -0.88 7.70 -1.85
CA ALA A 48 -1.57 7.96 -0.60
C ALA A 48 -1.39 6.81 0.38
N LEU A 49 -1.36 5.59 -0.12
CA LEU A 49 -1.23 4.43 0.73
C LEU A 49 0.17 4.26 1.28
N LEU A 50 1.17 4.40 0.44
CA LEU A 50 2.56 4.14 0.82
C LEU A 50 3.28 5.35 1.37
N GLY A 51 2.87 6.55 0.98
CA GLY A 51 3.63 7.73 1.28
C GLY A 51 4.71 7.95 0.23
N GLU A 52 5.29 9.14 0.23
CA GLU A 52 6.20 9.53 -0.85
C GLU A 52 7.47 8.69 -0.89
N ASP A 53 8.01 8.37 0.27
CA ASP A 53 9.27 7.64 0.30
C ASP A 53 9.11 6.23 -0.25
N GLN A 54 8.10 5.53 0.21
CA GLN A 54 7.87 4.17 -0.27
C GLN A 54 7.41 4.16 -1.71
N TYR A 55 6.64 5.18 -2.10
CA TYR A 55 6.22 5.28 -3.48
C TYR A 55 7.43 5.46 -4.40
N ALA A 56 8.39 6.28 -3.98
CA ALA A 56 9.59 6.47 -4.78
C ALA A 56 10.35 5.16 -4.93
N THR A 57 10.47 4.41 -3.84
CA THR A 57 11.13 3.11 -3.89
C THR A 57 10.39 2.16 -4.84
N PHE A 58 9.07 2.17 -4.76
CA PHE A 58 8.25 1.33 -5.65
C PHE A 58 8.52 1.66 -7.11
N ARG A 59 8.60 2.93 -7.43
CA ARG A 59 8.78 3.37 -8.81
C ARG A 59 10.16 3.03 -9.37
N VAL A 60 11.13 2.82 -8.52
CA VAL A 60 12.46 2.45 -9.00
C VAL A 60 12.41 1.09 -9.68
N THR A 61 11.70 0.15 -9.11
CA THR A 61 11.65 -1.22 -9.61
C THR A 61 10.44 -1.45 -10.52
N ASN A 62 9.32 -0.82 -10.22
CA ASN A 62 8.05 -1.12 -10.87
C ASN A 62 7.62 0.05 -11.73
N LYS A 63 7.69 -0.11 -13.04
CA LYS A 63 7.48 1.00 -13.96
C LYS A 63 6.28 0.83 -14.87
N LYS A 64 5.55 -0.26 -14.74
CA LYS A 64 4.44 -0.54 -15.63
C LYS A 64 3.12 -0.46 -14.89
N VAL A 65 2.08 -0.11 -15.62
CA VAL A 65 0.74 0.01 -15.02
C VAL A 65 0.30 -1.29 -14.39
N LYS A 66 0.65 -2.41 -15.00
CA LYS A 66 0.26 -3.71 -14.44
C LYS A 66 0.86 -3.94 -13.06
N ASP A 67 1.99 -3.31 -12.78
CA ASP A 67 2.61 -3.46 -11.46
C ASP A 67 1.78 -2.80 -10.38
N LEU A 68 1.10 -1.72 -10.71
CA LEU A 68 0.22 -1.05 -9.75
C LEU A 68 -0.92 -1.97 -9.33
N GLY A 69 -1.58 -2.55 -10.31
CA GLY A 69 -2.69 -3.45 -10.02
C GLY A 69 -2.24 -4.67 -9.25
N ALA A 70 -1.10 -5.23 -9.65
CA ALA A 70 -0.57 -6.39 -8.97
C ALA A 70 -0.23 -6.09 -7.52
N PHE A 71 0.34 -4.91 -7.27
CA PHE A 71 0.69 -4.55 -5.90
C PHE A 71 -0.57 -4.42 -5.04
N PHE A 72 -1.60 -3.75 -5.55
CA PHE A 72 -2.84 -3.60 -4.78
C PHE A 72 -3.47 -4.95 -4.48
N GLU A 73 -3.37 -5.88 -5.40
CA GLU A 73 -3.91 -7.20 -5.17
C GLU A 73 -3.16 -7.91 -4.04
N VAL A 74 -1.84 -7.85 -4.08
CA VAL A 74 -1.02 -8.47 -3.05
C VAL A 74 -1.26 -7.79 -1.70
N ALA A 75 -1.28 -6.47 -1.69
CA ALA A 75 -1.48 -5.72 -0.46
C ALA A 75 -2.84 -6.02 0.14
N GLY A 76 -3.87 -6.09 -0.70
CA GLY A 76 -5.21 -6.38 -0.22
C GLY A 76 -5.29 -7.75 0.42
N LYS A 77 -4.67 -8.74 -0.19
CA LYS A 77 -4.66 -10.08 0.36
C LYS A 77 -3.90 -10.13 1.68
N SER A 78 -2.79 -9.43 1.73
CA SER A 78 -1.95 -9.44 2.92
C SER A 78 -2.69 -8.87 4.12
N VAL A 79 -3.32 -7.70 3.95
CA VAL A 79 -4.02 -7.09 5.08
C VAL A 79 -5.29 -7.86 5.43
N SER A 80 -5.94 -8.45 4.46
CA SER A 80 -7.12 -9.28 4.73
C SER A 80 -6.74 -10.52 5.50
N ALA A 81 -5.65 -11.16 5.12
CA ALA A 81 -5.19 -12.35 5.83
C ALA A 81 -4.85 -12.00 7.27
N GLY A 82 -4.29 -10.83 7.49
CA GLY A 82 -3.96 -10.40 8.83
C GLY A 82 -5.17 -10.22 9.71
N ASN A 83 -6.32 -9.98 9.12
CA ASN A 83 -7.55 -9.78 9.87
C ASN A 83 -8.28 -11.08 10.17
N SER A 84 -7.88 -12.11 9.52
CA SER A 84 -8.50 -13.40 9.73
C SER A 84 -7.95 -14.06 10.98
#